data_052fc70594fbbed28107aa45bbab1f74
#
_entry.id   052fc70594fbbed28107aa45bbab1f74
#
_cell.length_a   1.000
_cell.length_b   1.000
_cell.length_c   1.000
_cell.angle_alpha   90.00
_cell.angle_beta   90.00
_cell.angle_gamma   90.00
#
_symmetry.space_group_name_H-M   'P 1'
#
loop_
_entity.id
_entity.type
_entity.pdbx_description
1 polymer ?
#
loop_
_entity_poly.entity_id
_entity_poly.type
_entity_poly.pdbx_seq_one_letter_code
_entity_poly.pdbx_strand_id
1 'polypeptide(L)'
;MEHTTLSRGRTDTSAESDAPSLAVAAPELTDALLARMDVPGPRYTSYPTADRFVEAFTAEEYIQALDQRRTGAAAMALPLSLYVHIPFCESLCYYCACNKIATKDRGRADVYLDYLEKEIALVRAEFSTRPTVSQLHLGGGTPTFLSNAQLERLLSMLKSAFAFKTDAECSVEIDPRRLNPGALALMASQGFNRMSIGVQDLDPDVQKAVNRIQPPEVT
;
A
#
# COMPACT_ATOMS: atom_id res chain seq x y z
N MET A 1 -34.11 -59.88 -5.26
CA MET A 1 -34.16 -58.68 -4.42
C MET A 1 -33.52 -57.57 -5.21
N GLU A 2 -34.41 -56.75 -5.80
CA GLU A 2 -34.03 -55.70 -6.76
C GLU A 2 -33.66 -54.42 -6.02
N HIS A 3 -32.50 -53.87 -6.38
CA HIS A 3 -32.07 -52.53 -5.93
C HIS A 3 -32.62 -51.49 -6.91
N THR A 4 -33.63 -50.75 -6.49
CA THR A 4 -34.14 -49.60 -7.22
C THR A 4 -33.28 -48.40 -7.01
N THR A 5 -32.61 -47.93 -8.08
CA THR A 5 -31.79 -46.70 -8.06
C THR A 5 -32.67 -45.51 -8.42
N LEU A 6 -32.90 -44.58 -7.50
CA LEU A 6 -33.60 -43.32 -7.76
C LEU A 6 -32.61 -42.31 -8.39
N SER A 7 -32.83 -41.97 -9.64
CA SER A 7 -32.16 -40.87 -10.32
C SER A 7 -32.80 -39.55 -9.94
N ARG A 8 -32.04 -38.63 -9.32
CA ARG A 8 -32.45 -37.25 -9.10
C ARG A 8 -32.06 -36.43 -10.35
N GLY A 9 -33.06 -35.98 -11.09
CA GLY A 9 -32.91 -35.01 -12.16
C GLY A 9 -32.40 -33.67 -11.59
N ARG A 10 -31.28 -33.20 -12.08
CA ARG A 10 -30.84 -31.80 -11.94
C ARG A 10 -31.57 -30.97 -13.00
N THR A 11 -32.43 -30.07 -12.57
CA THR A 11 -32.92 -28.99 -13.43
C THR A 11 -31.88 -27.90 -13.44
N ASP A 12 -31.15 -27.82 -14.56
CA ASP A 12 -30.19 -26.77 -14.88
C ASP A 12 -31.00 -25.55 -15.36
N THR A 13 -31.11 -24.51 -14.52
CA THR A 13 -31.65 -23.21 -14.90
C THR A 13 -30.54 -22.18 -14.72
N SER A 14 -29.51 -22.24 -15.57
CA SER A 14 -28.60 -21.13 -15.77
C SER A 14 -29.24 -20.15 -16.76
N ALA A 15 -29.93 -19.14 -16.22
CA ALA A 15 -30.26 -17.96 -17.00
C ALA A 15 -28.96 -17.15 -17.17
N GLU A 16 -28.29 -17.30 -18.30
CA GLU A 16 -27.25 -16.39 -18.75
C GLU A 16 -27.84 -14.99 -18.88
N SER A 17 -27.39 -14.05 -18.07
CA SER A 17 -27.68 -12.64 -18.21
C SER A 17 -26.88 -12.10 -19.40
N ASP A 18 -27.54 -11.91 -20.52
CA ASP A 18 -27.03 -11.17 -21.70
C ASP A 18 -26.88 -9.67 -21.35
N ALA A 19 -25.91 -9.33 -20.51
CA ALA A 19 -25.45 -7.96 -20.40
C ALA A 19 -24.38 -7.73 -21.49
N PRO A 20 -24.54 -6.73 -22.37
CA PRO A 20 -23.53 -6.46 -23.39
C PRO A 20 -22.22 -6.08 -22.68
N SER A 21 -21.22 -6.93 -22.79
CA SER A 21 -19.85 -6.64 -22.41
C SER A 21 -19.34 -5.50 -23.27
N LEU A 22 -19.27 -4.28 -22.71
CA LEU A 22 -18.51 -3.17 -23.29
C LEU A 22 -17.02 -3.43 -23.11
N ALA A 23 -16.52 -4.53 -23.61
CA ALA A 23 -15.10 -4.78 -23.74
C ALA A 23 -14.55 -3.81 -24.79
N VAL A 24 -14.12 -2.63 -24.35
CA VAL A 24 -13.29 -1.75 -25.18
C VAL A 24 -12.02 -2.53 -25.46
N ALA A 25 -11.84 -2.93 -26.71
CA ALA A 25 -10.61 -3.61 -27.14
C ALA A 25 -9.42 -2.72 -26.75
N ALA A 26 -8.44 -3.29 -26.06
CA ALA A 26 -7.22 -2.56 -25.74
C ALA A 26 -6.58 -2.08 -27.06
N PRO A 27 -6.13 -0.82 -27.14
CA PRO A 27 -5.50 -0.31 -28.36
C PRO A 27 -4.28 -1.15 -28.69
N GLU A 28 -4.12 -1.49 -29.96
CA GLU A 28 -2.95 -2.23 -30.44
C GLU A 28 -1.69 -1.39 -30.23
N LEU A 29 -0.70 -1.94 -29.53
CA LEU A 29 0.59 -1.30 -29.28
C LEU A 29 1.46 -1.42 -30.53
N THR A 30 1.36 -0.45 -31.43
CA THR A 30 2.20 -0.38 -32.62
C THR A 30 3.52 0.34 -32.32
N ASP A 31 4.58 0.01 -33.09
CA ASP A 31 5.89 0.69 -32.98
C ASP A 31 5.76 2.22 -33.14
N ALA A 32 4.87 2.68 -34.01
CA ALA A 32 4.59 4.09 -34.23
C ALA A 32 3.96 4.74 -32.98
N LEU A 33 3.08 4.03 -32.27
CA LEU A 33 2.49 4.50 -31.02
C LEU A 33 3.55 4.55 -29.92
N LEU A 34 4.37 3.51 -29.79
CA LEU A 34 5.47 3.47 -28.82
C LEU A 34 6.46 4.62 -29.04
N ALA A 35 6.94 4.83 -30.28
CA ALA A 35 7.84 5.93 -30.60
C ALA A 35 7.24 7.32 -30.31
N ARG A 36 5.93 7.49 -30.51
CA ARG A 36 5.23 8.75 -30.19
C ARG A 36 5.11 8.98 -28.69
N MET A 37 5.01 7.91 -27.89
CA MET A 37 4.82 7.98 -26.43
C MET A 37 6.14 7.94 -25.67
N ASP A 38 7.25 7.58 -26.31
CA ASP A 38 8.59 7.56 -25.73
C ASP A 38 9.17 8.98 -25.67
N VAL A 39 8.58 9.78 -24.79
CA VAL A 39 8.98 11.17 -24.56
C VAL A 39 9.18 11.39 -23.05
N PRO A 40 10.13 12.28 -22.66
CA PRO A 40 10.27 12.67 -21.27
C PRO A 40 8.96 13.27 -20.72
N GLY A 41 8.52 12.79 -19.58
CA GLY A 41 7.31 13.27 -18.92
C GLY A 41 7.48 13.31 -17.41
N PRO A 42 6.65 14.09 -16.70
CA PRO A 42 6.64 14.10 -15.25
C PRO A 42 6.15 12.74 -14.70
N ARG A 43 6.53 12.44 -13.48
CA ARG A 43 6.00 11.26 -12.77
C ARG A 43 4.55 11.51 -12.36
N TYR A 44 3.61 10.84 -13.00
CA TYR A 44 2.18 10.92 -12.68
C TYR A 44 1.81 9.94 -11.57
N THR A 45 2.44 10.08 -10.40
CA THR A 45 2.16 9.24 -9.21
C THR A 45 1.05 9.81 -8.34
N SER A 46 0.69 11.07 -8.55
CA SER A 46 -0.39 11.77 -7.84
C SER A 46 -0.96 12.90 -8.70
N TYR A 47 -2.15 13.37 -8.35
CA TYR A 47 -2.74 14.59 -8.93
C TYR A 47 -3.19 15.54 -7.80
N PRO A 48 -2.66 16.76 -7.78
CA PRO A 48 -1.64 17.29 -8.67
C PRO A 48 -0.31 16.53 -8.56
N THR A 49 0.52 16.64 -9.59
CA THR A 49 1.89 16.08 -9.57
C THR A 49 2.77 16.86 -8.59
N ALA A 50 3.83 16.23 -8.08
CA ALA A 50 4.66 16.80 -7.00
C ALA A 50 5.29 18.16 -7.34
N ASP A 51 5.56 18.44 -8.63
CA ASP A 51 6.04 19.75 -9.10
C ASP A 51 5.01 20.88 -8.95
N ARG A 52 3.75 20.53 -8.66
CA ARG A 52 2.66 21.47 -8.42
C ARG A 52 2.36 21.68 -6.94
N PHE A 53 3.05 20.99 -6.05
CA PHE A 53 2.89 21.19 -4.61
C PHE A 53 3.42 22.58 -4.23
N VAL A 54 2.71 23.24 -3.34
CA VAL A 54 3.05 24.59 -2.86
C VAL A 54 3.12 24.58 -1.34
N GLU A 55 4.00 25.42 -0.77
CA GLU A 55 4.15 25.57 0.67
C GLU A 55 2.92 26.25 1.34
N ALA A 56 2.05 26.85 0.53
CA ALA A 56 0.84 27.49 1.02
C ALA A 56 -0.24 26.52 1.50
N PHE A 57 -0.09 25.19 1.26
CA PHE A 57 -1.00 24.19 1.82
C PHE A 57 -0.64 23.93 3.28
N THR A 58 -1.46 24.42 4.20
CA THR A 58 -1.24 24.41 5.65
C THR A 58 -2.04 23.30 6.35
N ALA A 59 -1.89 23.20 7.67
CA ALA A 59 -2.68 22.29 8.48
C ALA A 59 -4.17 22.63 8.43
N GLU A 60 -4.53 23.93 8.33
CA GLU A 60 -5.91 24.39 8.23
C GLU A 60 -6.57 23.90 6.95
N GLU A 61 -5.89 23.98 5.80
CA GLU A 61 -6.42 23.44 4.54
C GLU A 61 -6.56 21.92 4.57
N TYR A 62 -5.64 21.22 5.24
CA TYR A 62 -5.76 19.79 5.44
C TYR A 62 -7.00 19.42 6.28
N ILE A 63 -7.24 20.13 7.39
CA ILE A 63 -8.42 19.96 8.24
C ILE A 63 -9.69 20.27 7.44
N GLN A 64 -9.70 21.36 6.65
CA GLN A 64 -10.84 21.68 5.78
C GLN A 64 -11.13 20.58 4.76
N ALA A 65 -10.09 19.97 4.17
CA ALA A 65 -10.26 18.85 3.25
C ALA A 65 -10.87 17.61 3.94
N LEU A 66 -10.47 17.34 5.17
CA LEU A 66 -11.08 16.27 5.98
C LEU A 66 -12.54 16.59 6.32
N ASP A 67 -12.86 17.85 6.63
CA ASP A 67 -14.21 18.30 6.95
C ASP A 67 -15.15 18.28 5.72
N GLN A 68 -14.68 18.71 4.56
CA GLN A 68 -15.41 18.59 3.30
C GLN A 68 -15.76 17.15 2.98
N ARG A 69 -14.86 16.21 3.28
CA ARG A 69 -15.13 14.78 3.17
C ARG A 69 -16.27 14.33 4.10
N ARG A 70 -16.42 14.96 5.25
CA ARG A 70 -17.45 14.65 6.25
C ARG A 70 -18.82 15.23 5.92
N THR A 71 -18.87 16.40 5.26
CA THR A 71 -20.09 17.20 5.07
C THR A 71 -20.73 17.07 3.69
N GLY A 72 -20.01 16.57 2.68
CA GLY A 72 -20.54 16.36 1.33
C GLY A 72 -21.50 15.16 1.24
N ALA A 73 -22.47 15.18 0.32
CA ALA A 73 -23.43 14.09 0.14
C ALA A 73 -22.79 12.72 -0.18
N ALA A 74 -21.59 12.71 -0.78
CA ALA A 74 -20.79 11.51 -1.02
C ALA A 74 -19.89 11.15 0.17
N ALA A 75 -19.75 12.01 1.15
CA ALA A 75 -18.72 11.95 2.19
C ALA A 75 -19.01 10.91 3.27
N MET A 76 -20.25 10.60 3.54
CA MET A 76 -20.61 9.73 4.66
C MET A 76 -20.34 8.24 4.43
N ALA A 77 -20.06 7.82 3.21
CA ALA A 77 -19.99 6.39 2.85
C ALA A 77 -18.60 5.92 2.40
N LEU A 78 -17.67 6.81 2.07
CA LEU A 78 -16.37 6.39 1.54
C LEU A 78 -15.38 6.08 2.67
N PRO A 79 -14.88 4.84 2.76
CA PRO A 79 -13.85 4.48 3.73
C PRO A 79 -12.53 5.20 3.42
N LEU A 80 -11.65 5.28 4.41
CA LEU A 80 -10.32 5.84 4.27
C LEU A 80 -9.38 4.86 3.56
N SER A 81 -8.43 5.42 2.81
CA SER A 81 -7.18 4.78 2.43
C SER A 81 -6.06 5.40 3.28
N LEU A 82 -5.33 4.57 4.01
CA LEU A 82 -4.21 5.00 4.85
C LEU A 82 -2.89 4.65 4.18
N TYR A 83 -2.00 5.62 4.12
CA TYR A 83 -0.59 5.42 3.79
C TYR A 83 0.26 5.76 5.00
N VAL A 84 1.13 4.85 5.40
CA VAL A 84 2.10 5.08 6.48
C VAL A 84 3.50 5.01 5.89
N HIS A 85 4.23 6.10 6.01
CA HIS A 85 5.59 6.21 5.50
C HIS A 85 6.60 5.83 6.56
N ILE A 86 7.36 4.75 6.35
CA ILE A 86 8.47 4.36 7.22
C ILE A 86 9.78 4.78 6.56
N PRO A 87 10.42 5.87 7.01
CA PRO A 87 11.50 6.50 6.25
C PRO A 87 12.85 5.77 6.33
N PHE A 88 12.97 4.69 7.09
CA PHE A 88 14.25 4.08 7.39
C PHE A 88 14.69 3.03 6.37
N CYS A 89 15.98 3.05 6.01
CA CYS A 89 16.67 2.01 5.27
C CYS A 89 18.01 1.72 5.93
N GLU A 90 18.48 0.46 5.92
CA GLU A 90 19.83 0.12 6.42
C GLU A 90 20.95 0.49 5.43
N SER A 91 20.63 0.61 4.15
CA SER A 91 21.57 0.98 3.09
C SER A 91 20.90 1.87 2.05
N LEU A 92 21.70 2.70 1.40
CA LEU A 92 21.25 3.59 0.34
C LEU A 92 21.37 2.90 -1.02
N CYS A 93 20.27 2.79 -1.76
CA CYS A 93 20.29 2.41 -3.16
C CYS A 93 20.45 3.68 -4.02
N TYR A 94 21.40 3.70 -4.97
CA TYR A 94 21.79 4.94 -5.66
C TYR A 94 20.71 5.50 -6.61
N TYR A 95 19.77 4.68 -7.05
CA TYR A 95 18.65 5.11 -7.88
C TYR A 95 17.46 5.67 -7.07
N CYS A 96 17.49 5.55 -5.72
CA CYS A 96 16.32 5.77 -4.89
C CYS A 96 15.99 7.25 -4.72
N ALA A 97 14.78 7.64 -5.13
CA ALA A 97 14.22 8.98 -4.96
C ALA A 97 13.22 9.09 -3.79
N CYS A 98 13.01 8.03 -3.00
CA CYS A 98 12.11 8.08 -1.85
C CYS A 98 12.63 9.03 -0.76
N ASN A 99 11.73 9.64 -0.01
CA ASN A 99 12.09 10.32 1.24
C ASN A 99 12.56 9.28 2.26
N LYS A 100 13.87 9.24 2.54
CA LYS A 100 14.49 8.18 3.33
C LYS A 100 15.62 8.65 4.22
N ILE A 101 15.84 7.90 5.28
CA ILE A 101 16.95 8.06 6.22
C ILE A 101 17.73 6.75 6.26
N ALA A 102 18.95 6.75 5.72
CA ALA A 102 19.84 5.60 5.81
C ALA A 102 20.44 5.52 7.22
N THR A 103 20.13 4.46 7.95
CA THR A 103 20.62 4.24 9.32
C THR A 103 20.58 2.77 9.70
N LYS A 104 21.46 2.36 10.60
CA LYS A 104 21.41 1.05 11.27
C LYS A 104 20.89 1.16 12.71
N ASP A 105 20.70 2.38 13.20
CA ASP A 105 20.17 2.64 14.55
C ASP A 105 18.65 2.44 14.55
N ARG A 106 18.23 1.31 15.08
CA ARG A 106 16.81 0.95 15.20
C ARG A 106 16.08 1.73 16.30
N GLY A 107 16.80 2.34 17.25
CA GLY A 107 16.21 3.20 18.27
C GLY A 107 15.55 4.45 17.68
N ARG A 108 16.00 4.90 16.50
CA ARG A 108 15.35 6.01 15.79
C ARG A 108 13.91 5.71 15.38
N ALA A 109 13.59 4.43 15.18
CA ALA A 109 12.23 4.03 14.87
C ALA A 109 11.29 4.21 16.06
N ASP A 110 11.74 4.02 17.28
CA ASP A 110 10.91 4.24 18.49
C ASP A 110 10.51 5.71 18.61
N VAL A 111 11.48 6.62 18.45
CA VAL A 111 11.22 8.06 18.44
C VAL A 111 10.26 8.45 17.31
N TYR A 112 10.44 7.87 16.14
CA TYR A 112 9.52 8.09 14.99
C TYR A 112 8.10 7.62 15.31
N LEU A 113 7.95 6.44 15.89
CA LEU A 113 6.65 5.90 16.29
C LEU A 113 5.97 6.74 17.37
N ASP A 114 6.73 7.36 18.29
CA ASP A 114 6.17 8.29 19.27
C ASP A 114 5.56 9.55 18.60
N TYR A 115 6.19 10.06 17.54
CA TYR A 115 5.64 11.17 16.76
C TYR A 115 4.46 10.73 15.89
N LEU A 116 4.54 9.55 15.27
CA LEU A 116 3.46 9.00 14.46
C LEU A 116 2.19 8.74 15.31
N GLU A 117 2.36 8.31 16.57
CA GLU A 117 1.25 8.15 17.51
C GLU A 117 0.52 9.48 17.75
N LYS A 118 1.28 10.57 17.93
CA LYS A 118 0.72 11.93 18.06
C LYS A 118 -0.01 12.37 16.80
N GLU A 119 0.58 12.12 15.62
CA GLU A 119 -0.04 12.43 14.32
C GLU A 119 -1.35 11.66 14.15
N ILE A 120 -1.36 10.35 14.43
CA ILE A 120 -2.57 9.53 14.39
C ILE A 120 -3.65 10.10 15.34
N ALA A 121 -3.27 10.52 16.54
CA ALA A 121 -4.20 11.11 17.51
C ALA A 121 -4.79 12.44 16.99
N LEU A 122 -3.97 13.32 16.41
CA LEU A 122 -4.42 14.57 15.80
C LEU A 122 -5.39 14.32 14.65
N VAL A 123 -5.03 13.46 13.71
CA VAL A 123 -5.90 13.11 12.58
C VAL A 123 -7.21 12.47 13.06
N ARG A 124 -7.13 11.57 14.06
CA ARG A 124 -8.31 10.91 14.64
C ARG A 124 -9.27 11.89 15.29
N ALA A 125 -8.76 12.96 15.91
CA ALA A 125 -9.56 13.99 16.56
C ALA A 125 -10.48 14.75 15.60
N GLU A 126 -10.11 14.82 14.31
CA GLU A 126 -10.92 15.48 13.27
C GLU A 126 -12.17 14.66 12.87
N PHE A 127 -12.34 13.44 13.36
CA PHE A 127 -13.50 12.62 13.08
C PHE A 127 -14.39 12.45 14.32
N SER A 128 -15.69 12.74 14.20
CA SER A 128 -16.69 12.58 15.27
C SER A 128 -16.89 11.11 15.66
N THR A 129 -16.75 10.18 14.71
CA THR A 129 -16.84 8.74 14.92
C THR A 129 -15.53 8.08 14.49
N ARG A 130 -15.33 6.81 14.88
CA ARG A 130 -14.16 6.03 14.45
C ARG A 130 -14.28 5.75 12.95
N PRO A 131 -13.39 6.34 12.10
CA PRO A 131 -13.55 6.23 10.65
C PRO A 131 -13.20 4.82 10.17
N THR A 132 -13.91 4.39 9.13
CA THR A 132 -13.70 3.09 8.49
C THR A 132 -12.55 3.16 7.50
N VAL A 133 -11.71 2.13 7.47
CA VAL A 133 -10.57 1.97 6.56
C VAL A 133 -10.79 0.80 5.63
N SER A 134 -10.64 1.00 4.32
CA SER A 134 -10.68 -0.06 3.31
C SER A 134 -9.31 -0.40 2.74
N GLN A 135 -8.32 0.48 2.91
CA GLN A 135 -6.97 0.25 2.43
C GLN A 135 -5.95 0.75 3.44
N LEU A 136 -4.90 -0.05 3.69
CA LEU A 136 -3.69 0.34 4.40
C LEU A 136 -2.48 -0.01 3.53
N HIS A 137 -1.58 0.94 3.35
CA HIS A 137 -0.30 0.70 2.72
C HIS A 137 0.85 1.16 3.61
N LEU A 138 1.76 0.25 3.94
CA LEU A 138 3.04 0.59 4.57
C LEU A 138 4.11 0.68 3.49
N GLY A 139 4.68 1.86 3.30
CA GLY A 139 5.69 2.11 2.29
C GLY A 139 6.81 3.04 2.77
N GLY A 140 7.58 3.58 1.83
CA GLY A 140 8.59 4.59 2.09
C GLY A 140 10.02 4.17 1.83
N GLY A 141 10.85 4.13 2.85
CA GLY A 141 12.20 3.56 2.79
C GLY A 141 12.11 2.03 2.80
N THR A 142 11.91 1.46 3.99
CA THR A 142 11.73 0.01 4.16
C THR A 142 10.87 -0.25 5.40
N PRO A 143 9.58 -0.56 5.27
CA PRO A 143 8.72 -0.84 6.43
C PRO A 143 9.23 -1.97 7.32
N THR A 144 9.87 -2.97 6.73
CA THR A 144 10.49 -4.10 7.45
C THR A 144 11.81 -3.74 8.16
N PHE A 145 12.21 -2.47 8.15
CA PHE A 145 13.21 -1.94 9.08
C PHE A 145 12.71 -2.01 10.52
N LEU A 146 11.41 -1.87 10.75
CA LEU A 146 10.83 -2.02 12.07
C LEU A 146 11.05 -3.44 12.61
N SER A 147 11.37 -3.55 13.89
CA SER A 147 11.32 -4.84 14.59
C SER A 147 9.87 -5.33 14.67
N ASN A 148 9.69 -6.63 14.98
CA ASN A 148 8.35 -7.18 15.15
C ASN A 148 7.56 -6.45 16.24
N ALA A 149 8.19 -6.09 17.35
CA ALA A 149 7.54 -5.33 18.44
C ALA A 149 7.14 -3.90 18.00
N GLN A 150 8.00 -3.21 17.23
CA GLN A 150 7.67 -1.89 16.68
C GLN A 150 6.55 -1.97 15.65
N LEU A 151 6.53 -3.02 14.83
CA LEU A 151 5.46 -3.26 13.87
C LEU A 151 4.13 -3.55 14.57
N GLU A 152 4.13 -4.39 15.61
CA GLU A 152 2.94 -4.64 16.45
C GLU A 152 2.43 -3.36 17.10
N ARG A 153 3.33 -2.53 17.65
CA ARG A 153 2.98 -1.22 18.20
C ARG A 153 2.28 -0.35 17.17
N LEU A 154 2.87 -0.20 15.97
CA LEU A 154 2.28 0.58 14.88
C LEU A 154 0.87 0.09 14.52
N LEU A 155 0.73 -1.22 14.32
CA LEU A 155 -0.56 -1.79 13.93
C LEU A 155 -1.62 -1.67 15.03
N SER A 156 -1.21 -1.76 16.30
CA SER A 156 -2.08 -1.51 17.44
C SER A 156 -2.58 -0.06 17.48
N MET A 157 -1.70 0.92 17.28
CA MET A 157 -2.08 2.34 17.21
C MET A 157 -3.11 2.58 16.08
N LEU A 158 -2.85 2.06 14.89
CA LEU A 158 -3.75 2.20 13.74
C LEU A 158 -5.11 1.54 14.00
N LYS A 159 -5.12 0.31 14.51
CA LYS A 159 -6.36 -0.41 14.83
C LYS A 159 -7.15 0.20 15.98
N SER A 160 -6.50 0.89 16.89
CA SER A 160 -7.18 1.65 17.95
C SER A 160 -7.86 2.91 17.41
N ALA A 161 -7.20 3.62 16.49
CA ALA A 161 -7.71 4.86 15.92
C ALA A 161 -8.75 4.65 14.83
N PHE A 162 -8.65 3.57 14.04
CA PHE A 162 -9.44 3.34 12.83
C PHE A 162 -10.15 1.98 12.85
N ALA A 163 -11.33 1.90 12.22
CA ALA A 163 -12.10 0.67 12.06
C ALA A 163 -11.81 0.04 10.69
N PHE A 164 -11.02 -1.03 10.66
CA PHE A 164 -10.72 -1.72 9.42
C PHE A 164 -11.90 -2.57 8.95
N LYS A 165 -12.23 -2.51 7.66
CA LYS A 165 -13.19 -3.43 7.05
C LYS A 165 -12.64 -4.85 7.06
N THR A 166 -13.52 -5.83 7.06
CA THR A 166 -13.12 -7.26 7.01
C THR A 166 -12.45 -7.63 5.68
N ASP A 167 -12.79 -6.91 4.61
CA ASP A 167 -12.24 -7.04 3.25
C ASP A 167 -11.20 -5.95 2.93
N ALA A 168 -10.65 -5.26 3.93
CA ALA A 168 -9.64 -4.23 3.70
C ALA A 168 -8.41 -4.79 3.00
N GLU A 169 -7.90 -4.08 1.98
CA GLU A 169 -6.60 -4.36 1.40
C GLU A 169 -5.51 -3.78 2.30
N CYS A 170 -4.73 -4.65 2.94
CA CYS A 170 -3.58 -4.26 3.73
C CYS A 170 -2.31 -4.71 3.03
N SER A 171 -1.49 -3.75 2.62
CA SER A 171 -0.30 -3.98 1.80
C SER A 171 0.96 -3.41 2.42
N VAL A 172 2.12 -4.00 2.10
CA VAL A 172 3.42 -3.60 2.60
C VAL A 172 4.50 -3.72 1.54
N GLU A 173 5.40 -2.74 1.49
CA GLU A 173 6.64 -2.81 0.72
C GLU A 173 7.71 -3.56 1.49
N ILE A 174 8.39 -4.50 0.84
CA ILE A 174 9.39 -5.38 1.45
C ILE A 174 10.73 -5.26 0.71
N ASP A 175 11.79 -5.05 1.48
CA ASP A 175 13.14 -5.35 1.06
C ASP A 175 13.51 -6.76 1.56
N PRO A 176 13.57 -7.77 0.67
CA PRO A 176 13.76 -9.16 1.10
C PRO A 176 15.16 -9.42 1.69
N ARG A 177 16.14 -8.53 1.43
CA ARG A 177 17.50 -8.66 1.95
C ARG A 177 17.60 -8.52 3.48
N ARG A 178 16.59 -7.88 4.10
CA ARG A 178 16.61 -7.45 5.51
C ARG A 178 15.29 -7.75 6.24
N LEU A 179 14.69 -8.89 5.93
CA LEU A 179 13.44 -9.28 6.57
C LEU A 179 13.70 -9.93 7.93
N ASN A 180 13.06 -9.41 8.98
CA ASN A 180 13.14 -10.01 10.31
C ASN A 180 12.44 -11.38 10.32
N PRO A 181 13.01 -12.37 11.01
CA PRO A 181 12.33 -13.65 11.20
C PRO A 181 10.92 -13.47 11.79
N GLY A 182 9.94 -14.15 11.23
CA GLY A 182 8.54 -14.07 11.68
C GLY A 182 7.77 -12.81 11.26
N ALA A 183 8.40 -11.82 10.65
CA ALA A 183 7.72 -10.57 10.26
C ALA A 183 6.55 -10.82 9.29
N LEU A 184 6.71 -11.74 8.32
CA LEU A 184 5.62 -12.09 7.39
C LEU A 184 4.45 -12.77 8.10
N ALA A 185 4.74 -13.70 9.01
CA ALA A 185 3.71 -14.38 9.79
C ALA A 185 2.97 -13.39 10.70
N LEU A 186 3.69 -12.46 11.33
CA LEU A 186 3.10 -11.39 12.10
C LEU A 186 2.18 -10.52 11.24
N MET A 187 2.65 -10.03 10.10
CA MET A 187 1.84 -9.20 9.20
C MET A 187 0.59 -9.96 8.70
N ALA A 188 0.73 -11.21 8.30
CA ALA A 188 -0.39 -12.05 7.90
C ALA A 188 -1.43 -12.20 9.03
N SER A 189 -0.99 -12.46 10.27
CA SER A 189 -1.88 -12.54 11.45
C SER A 189 -2.58 -11.22 11.76
N GLN A 190 -1.99 -10.11 11.35
CA GLN A 190 -2.55 -8.76 11.51
C GLN A 190 -3.45 -8.33 10.35
N GLY A 191 -3.66 -9.18 9.35
CA GLY A 191 -4.59 -8.94 8.24
C GLY A 191 -3.93 -8.39 6.96
N PHE A 192 -2.59 -8.38 6.87
CA PHE A 192 -1.94 -8.05 5.61
C PHE A 192 -2.18 -9.16 4.59
N ASN A 193 -2.66 -8.78 3.41
CA ASN A 193 -3.05 -9.68 2.34
C ASN A 193 -2.36 -9.36 1.00
N ARG A 194 -1.49 -8.35 0.97
CA ARG A 194 -0.71 -7.97 -0.20
C ARG A 194 0.70 -7.54 0.19
N MET A 195 1.69 -7.94 -0.61
CA MET A 195 3.07 -7.47 -0.46
C MET A 195 3.64 -7.05 -1.81
N SER A 196 4.51 -6.03 -1.79
CA SER A 196 5.31 -5.60 -2.91
C SER A 196 6.78 -5.83 -2.60
N ILE A 197 7.46 -6.58 -3.46
CA ILE A 197 8.87 -6.93 -3.28
C ILE A 197 9.69 -6.17 -4.31
N GLY A 198 10.66 -5.37 -3.84
CA GLY A 198 11.61 -4.69 -4.72
C GLY A 198 12.70 -5.63 -5.20
N VAL A 199 12.66 -6.05 -6.47
CA VAL A 199 13.72 -6.88 -7.08
C VAL A 199 14.75 -6.02 -7.79
N GLN A 200 14.31 -5.01 -8.52
CA GLN A 200 15.06 -4.00 -9.29
C GLN A 200 15.79 -4.59 -10.51
N ASP A 201 16.80 -5.43 -10.30
CA ASP A 201 17.58 -6.08 -11.36
C ASP A 201 18.10 -7.44 -10.89
N LEU A 202 18.32 -8.36 -11.82
CA LEU A 202 18.91 -9.68 -11.57
C LEU A 202 20.42 -9.76 -11.94
N ASP A 203 20.89 -8.81 -12.74
CA ASP A 203 22.29 -8.75 -13.13
C ASP A 203 23.18 -8.31 -11.96
N PRO A 204 24.21 -9.10 -11.57
CA PRO A 204 25.07 -8.78 -10.44
C PRO A 204 25.86 -7.49 -10.59
N ASP A 205 26.27 -7.13 -11.80
CA ASP A 205 27.02 -5.90 -12.04
C ASP A 205 26.14 -4.67 -11.92
N VAL A 206 24.89 -4.76 -12.41
CA VAL A 206 23.88 -3.72 -12.20
C VAL A 206 23.56 -3.58 -10.71
N GLN A 207 23.32 -4.68 -10.00
CA GLN A 207 23.07 -4.67 -8.55
C GLN A 207 24.20 -3.99 -7.77
N LYS A 208 25.45 -4.28 -8.15
CA LYS A 208 26.65 -3.65 -7.57
C LYS A 208 26.71 -2.16 -7.89
N ALA A 209 26.49 -1.78 -9.15
CA ALA A 209 26.52 -0.39 -9.60
C ALA A 209 25.51 0.49 -8.87
N VAL A 210 24.32 -0.05 -8.54
CA VAL A 210 23.24 0.68 -7.83
C VAL A 210 23.28 0.47 -6.32
N ASN A 211 24.28 -0.21 -5.76
CA ASN A 211 24.41 -0.54 -4.34
C ASN A 211 23.20 -1.32 -3.77
N ARG A 212 22.69 -2.28 -4.56
CA ARG A 212 21.58 -3.17 -4.13
C ARG A 212 21.87 -4.61 -4.54
N ILE A 213 22.78 -5.24 -3.82
CA ILE A 213 23.08 -6.65 -4.04
C ILE A 213 21.96 -7.50 -3.43
N GLN A 214 21.23 -8.17 -4.31
CA GLN A 214 20.07 -9.02 -3.97
C GLN A 214 20.12 -10.27 -4.85
N PRO A 215 20.81 -11.33 -4.40
CA PRO A 215 20.88 -12.59 -5.15
C PRO A 215 19.49 -13.16 -5.42
N PRO A 216 19.25 -13.84 -6.55
CA PRO A 216 17.94 -14.42 -6.89
C PRO A 216 17.37 -15.34 -5.81
N GLU A 217 18.21 -16.06 -5.09
CA GLU A 217 17.84 -16.99 -4.01
C GLU A 217 17.18 -16.28 -2.83
N VAL A 218 17.58 -15.02 -2.57
CA VAL A 218 16.97 -14.18 -1.53
C VAL A 218 15.56 -13.76 -1.93
N THR A 219 15.36 -13.51 -3.22
CA THR A 219 14.06 -13.11 -3.76
C THR A 219 13.10 -14.29 -3.81
#